data_78fc91f5bb373813ab3cb2ba99863c2b
#
_entry.id   78fc91f5bb373813ab3cb2ba99863c2b
#
_cell.length_a   1.000
_cell.length_b   1.000
_cell.length_c   1.000
_cell.angle_alpha   90.00
_cell.angle_beta   90.00
_cell.angle_gamma   90.00
#
_symmetry.space_group_name_H-M   'P 1'
#
loop_
_entity.id
_entity.type
_entity.pdbx_description
1 polymer ?
#
loop_
_entity_poly.entity_id
_entity_poly.type
_entity_poly.pdbx_seq_one_letter_code
_entity_poly.pdbx_strand_id
1 'polypeptide(L)'
;RQRQMCIRDRKNHREDTTDWNNKEQAEVWRSAWADYTNQALEAAGKLERIDHRSYQRQGVQKIPSVHLGVAAKQMEKRGIVTRKGDLNRQITADNKLLKEIKARIARLHRWTKDEAAKPQSSQPTLLQLWETQQAMRDKPTSRYEALRKLREQAALYNLLAANGITTMQQLHEKVDAMNAQYYKLRGEIVSAERRIATLEERLDMFEKYEKNKAVQRQYVKVKPAKREQFEQSYRAELTLYKAAVRYLENLKTEGEPVTPKKWRSEVESLTAQKNLQYQEMHAMREEIKAVEKLKKAAERLEKDAQAKEKKRNESER
;
A
#
# COMPACT_ATOMS: atom_id res chain seq x y z
N ARG A 1 -33.20 -9.69 30.85
CA ARG A 1 -32.96 -9.58 32.32
C ARG A 1 -31.46 -9.61 32.67
N GLN A 2 -30.65 -10.51 32.16
CA GLN A 2 -29.20 -10.55 32.46
C GLN A 2 -28.43 -9.27 32.04
N ARG A 3 -28.75 -8.65 30.91
CA ARG A 3 -28.12 -7.38 30.51
C ARG A 3 -28.42 -6.21 31.46
N GLN A 4 -29.62 -6.18 32.02
CA GLN A 4 -29.99 -5.15 33.00
C GLN A 4 -29.33 -5.37 34.36
N MET A 5 -29.09 -6.62 34.77
CA MET A 5 -28.34 -6.94 36.00
C MET A 5 -26.89 -6.45 35.89
N CYS A 6 -26.19 -6.73 34.79
CA CYS A 6 -24.81 -6.27 34.59
C CYS A 6 -24.66 -4.74 34.60
N ILE A 7 -25.68 -3.99 34.13
CA ILE A 7 -25.68 -2.53 34.19
C ILE A 7 -25.96 -2.02 35.61
N ARG A 8 -26.79 -2.73 36.39
CA ARG A 8 -27.13 -2.36 37.74
C ARG A 8 -25.96 -2.61 38.73
N ASP A 9 -25.25 -3.72 38.57
CA ASP A 9 -24.04 -4.04 39.34
C ASP A 9 -22.93 -3.04 39.16
N ARG A 10 -22.74 -2.51 37.92
CA ARG A 10 -21.77 -1.46 37.66
C ARG A 10 -22.03 -0.12 38.36
N LYS A 11 -23.27 0.15 38.74
CA LYS A 11 -23.61 1.37 39.51
C LYS A 11 -23.38 1.23 41.00
N ASN A 12 -23.40 0.03 41.53
CA ASN A 12 -23.35 -0.23 42.98
C ASN A 12 -21.98 -0.70 43.46
N HIS A 13 -21.15 -1.32 42.62
CA HIS A 13 -19.78 -1.67 42.93
C HIS A 13 -18.83 -0.65 42.30
N ARG A 14 -18.26 0.20 43.14
CA ARG A 14 -17.10 1.05 42.83
C ARG A 14 -15.80 0.24 42.79
N GLU A 15 -15.85 -1.02 42.45
CA GLU A 15 -14.65 -1.71 42.01
C GLU A 15 -14.30 -1.18 40.63
N ASP A 16 -13.15 -0.53 40.54
CA ASP A 16 -12.59 -0.03 39.31
C ASP A 16 -12.24 -1.18 38.35
N THR A 17 -13.26 -1.79 37.75
CA THR A 17 -13.12 -2.58 36.55
C THR A 17 -12.86 -1.64 35.33
N THR A 18 -12.24 -0.50 35.59
CA THR A 18 -11.99 0.58 34.65
C THR A 18 -10.83 0.32 33.74
N ASP A 19 -10.07 -0.73 33.93
CA ASP A 19 -9.04 -1.22 33.04
C ASP A 19 -9.57 -1.55 31.64
N TRP A 20 -10.86 -1.83 31.48
CA TRP A 20 -11.52 -2.08 30.18
C TRP A 20 -11.41 -0.89 29.20
N ASN A 21 -11.24 0.32 29.71
CA ASN A 21 -11.05 1.52 28.91
C ASN A 21 -9.57 1.84 28.70
N ASN A 22 -8.67 1.07 29.29
CA ASN A 22 -7.24 1.25 29.12
C ASN A 22 -6.82 0.80 27.71
N LYS A 23 -6.04 1.63 27.00
CA LYS A 23 -5.50 1.31 25.67
C LYS A 23 -4.65 0.02 25.70
N GLU A 24 -3.97 -0.25 26.80
CA GLU A 24 -3.14 -1.45 26.99
C GLU A 24 -3.98 -2.73 27.02
N GLN A 25 -5.14 -2.72 27.69
CA GLN A 25 -6.05 -3.86 27.70
C GLN A 25 -6.61 -4.19 26.32
N ALA A 26 -6.88 -3.19 25.50
CA ALA A 26 -7.31 -3.42 24.13
C ALA A 26 -6.24 -4.16 23.30
N GLU A 27 -4.96 -3.91 23.57
CA GLU A 27 -3.86 -4.63 22.91
C GLU A 27 -3.76 -6.07 23.39
N VAL A 28 -3.88 -6.31 24.70
CA VAL A 28 -3.91 -7.66 25.28
C VAL A 28 -5.05 -8.50 24.70
N TRP A 29 -6.24 -7.93 24.59
CA TRP A 29 -7.39 -8.64 23.99
C TRP A 29 -7.21 -8.94 22.51
N ARG A 30 -6.62 -8.02 21.74
CA ARG A 30 -6.32 -8.25 20.31
C ARG A 30 -5.28 -9.36 20.14
N SER A 31 -4.25 -9.39 20.99
CA SER A 31 -3.25 -10.46 20.99
C SER A 31 -3.89 -11.80 21.31
N ALA A 32 -4.62 -11.90 22.42
CA ALA A 32 -5.31 -13.12 22.81
C ALA A 32 -6.28 -13.62 21.74
N TRP A 33 -7.05 -12.70 21.12
CA TRP A 33 -7.94 -13.04 20.01
C TRP A 33 -7.19 -13.62 18.81
N ALA A 34 -6.03 -13.03 18.44
CA ALA A 34 -5.22 -13.54 17.35
C ALA A 34 -4.67 -14.93 17.66
N ASP A 35 -4.22 -15.17 18.89
CA ASP A 35 -3.70 -16.46 19.35
C ASP A 35 -4.77 -17.56 19.30
N TYR A 36 -5.96 -17.30 19.87
CA TYR A 36 -7.09 -18.24 19.82
C TYR A 36 -7.53 -18.53 18.37
N THR A 37 -7.58 -17.50 17.52
CA THR A 37 -7.96 -17.69 16.12
C THR A 37 -6.90 -18.51 15.39
N ASN A 38 -5.61 -18.27 15.64
CA ASN A 38 -4.53 -19.03 15.01
C ASN A 38 -4.52 -20.49 15.46
N GLN A 39 -4.81 -20.78 16.72
CA GLN A 39 -4.98 -22.14 17.22
C GLN A 39 -6.15 -22.85 16.54
N ALA A 40 -7.30 -22.16 16.39
CA ALA A 40 -8.45 -22.70 15.68
C ALA A 40 -8.18 -22.98 14.20
N LEU A 41 -7.44 -22.06 13.52
CA LEU A 41 -7.01 -22.25 12.13
C LEU A 41 -6.05 -23.44 11.99
N GLU A 42 -5.14 -23.61 12.94
CA GLU A 42 -4.22 -24.74 12.96
C GLU A 42 -4.95 -26.06 13.17
N ALA A 43 -5.88 -26.13 14.13
CA ALA A 43 -6.73 -27.29 14.35
C ALA A 43 -7.58 -27.64 13.13
N ALA A 44 -7.99 -26.65 12.33
CA ALA A 44 -8.70 -26.81 11.06
C ALA A 44 -7.79 -27.12 9.86
N GLY A 45 -6.47 -27.30 10.06
CA GLY A 45 -5.50 -27.57 8.99
C GLY A 45 -5.30 -26.40 8.02
N LYS A 46 -5.63 -25.17 8.41
CA LYS A 46 -5.44 -23.96 7.60
C LYS A 46 -4.04 -23.37 7.81
N LEU A 47 -3.43 -22.92 6.70
CA LEU A 47 -2.09 -22.28 6.73
C LEU A 47 -2.15 -20.80 7.04
N GLU A 48 -3.32 -20.18 6.88
CA GLU A 48 -3.53 -18.77 7.16
C GLU A 48 -3.30 -18.48 8.65
N ARG A 49 -2.66 -17.34 8.90
CA ARG A 49 -2.45 -16.82 10.27
C ARG A 49 -2.82 -15.35 10.30
N ILE A 50 -3.41 -14.91 11.40
CA ILE A 50 -3.72 -13.51 11.66
C ILE A 50 -2.70 -12.92 12.66
N ASP A 51 -2.39 -11.64 12.46
CA ASP A 51 -1.56 -10.85 13.36
C ASP A 51 -2.35 -9.60 13.76
N HIS A 52 -2.51 -9.37 15.07
CA HIS A 52 -3.25 -8.24 15.63
C HIS A 52 -2.54 -6.90 15.47
N ARG A 53 -1.22 -6.93 15.20
CA ARG A 53 -0.41 -5.72 15.09
C ARG A 53 -0.72 -4.96 13.80
N SER A 54 -0.53 -3.64 13.82
CA SER A 54 -0.59 -2.84 12.59
C SER A 54 0.49 -3.27 11.59
N TYR A 55 0.27 -3.05 10.30
CA TYR A 55 1.27 -3.36 9.27
C TYR A 55 2.64 -2.72 9.54
N GLN A 56 2.67 -1.56 10.19
CA GLN A 56 3.91 -0.91 10.60
C GLN A 56 4.67 -1.73 11.66
N ARG A 57 3.97 -2.19 12.69
CA ARG A 57 4.56 -3.03 13.76
C ARG A 57 4.95 -4.41 13.25
N GLN A 58 4.27 -4.91 12.21
CA GLN A 58 4.63 -6.15 11.51
C GLN A 58 5.80 -5.97 10.53
N GLY A 59 6.29 -4.75 10.29
CA GLY A 59 7.29 -4.46 9.26
C GLY A 59 6.75 -4.61 7.83
N VAL A 60 5.43 -4.75 7.65
CA VAL A 60 4.79 -4.92 6.35
C VAL A 60 4.55 -3.56 5.72
N GLN A 61 5.27 -3.28 4.64
CA GLN A 61 5.10 -2.08 3.83
C GLN A 61 3.89 -2.22 2.89
N LYS A 62 2.69 -2.14 3.44
CA LYS A 62 1.43 -2.17 2.70
C LYS A 62 0.59 -0.98 3.11
N ILE A 63 -0.05 -0.33 2.15
CA ILE A 63 -1.00 0.75 2.40
C ILE A 63 -2.26 0.12 3.02
N PRO A 64 -2.65 0.52 4.24
CA PRO A 64 -3.84 -0.04 4.88
C PRO A 64 -5.12 0.48 4.18
N SER A 65 -6.13 -0.38 4.07
CA SER A 65 -7.45 0.03 3.59
C SER A 65 -8.20 0.82 4.67
N VAL A 66 -9.09 1.71 4.23
CA VAL A 66 -9.94 2.51 5.13
C VAL A 66 -11.19 1.73 5.48
N HIS A 67 -11.58 1.77 6.77
CA HIS A 67 -12.82 1.14 7.21
C HIS A 67 -14.04 1.85 6.61
N LEU A 68 -14.87 1.10 5.87
CA LEU A 68 -16.04 1.66 5.19
C LEU A 68 -17.17 2.06 6.15
N GLY A 69 -17.33 1.35 7.27
CA GLY A 69 -18.51 1.45 8.10
C GLY A 69 -19.74 0.73 7.50
N VAL A 70 -20.80 0.57 8.29
CA VAL A 70 -21.99 -0.22 7.90
C VAL A 70 -22.73 0.42 6.73
N ALA A 71 -22.98 1.73 6.80
CA ALA A 71 -23.74 2.45 5.77
C ALA A 71 -23.03 2.43 4.41
N ALA A 72 -21.73 2.80 4.36
CA ALA A 72 -20.97 2.78 3.11
C ALA A 72 -20.85 1.35 2.54
N LYS A 73 -20.67 0.33 3.39
CA LYS A 73 -20.65 -1.07 2.96
C LYS A 73 -21.97 -1.51 2.34
N GLN A 74 -23.11 -1.08 2.89
CA GLN A 74 -24.42 -1.37 2.30
C GLN A 74 -24.64 -0.64 0.96
N MET A 75 -24.22 0.62 0.85
CA MET A 75 -24.27 1.39 -0.40
C MET A 75 -23.45 0.70 -1.51
N GLU A 76 -22.21 0.34 -1.22
CA GLU A 76 -21.33 -0.38 -2.16
C GLU A 76 -21.92 -1.74 -2.58
N LYS A 77 -22.55 -2.49 -1.66
CA LYS A 77 -23.28 -3.73 -2.02
C LYS A 77 -24.45 -3.50 -2.97
N ARG A 78 -25.08 -2.32 -2.93
CA ARG A 78 -26.16 -1.92 -3.84
C ARG A 78 -25.65 -1.30 -5.14
N GLY A 79 -24.33 -1.27 -5.37
CA GLY A 79 -23.72 -0.67 -6.55
C GLY A 79 -23.57 0.86 -6.48
N ILE A 80 -23.86 1.46 -5.32
CA ILE A 80 -23.69 2.91 -5.12
C ILE A 80 -22.26 3.17 -4.71
N VAL A 81 -21.52 3.88 -5.56
CA VAL A 81 -20.11 4.24 -5.35
C VAL A 81 -19.99 5.21 -4.19
N THR A 82 -19.07 4.94 -3.27
CA THR A 82 -18.78 5.82 -2.13
C THR A 82 -17.33 6.30 -2.17
N ARG A 83 -17.07 7.52 -1.66
CA ARG A 83 -15.69 8.07 -1.57
C ARG A 83 -14.70 7.11 -0.88
N LYS A 84 -15.12 6.46 0.21
CA LYS A 84 -14.28 5.47 0.92
C LYS A 84 -14.08 4.19 0.11
N GLY A 85 -15.10 3.77 -0.65
CA GLY A 85 -15.01 2.63 -1.56
C GLY A 85 -14.03 2.90 -2.70
N ASP A 86 -14.09 4.09 -3.31
CA ASP A 86 -13.12 4.51 -4.35
C ASP A 86 -11.69 4.53 -3.82
N LEU A 87 -11.49 5.12 -2.66
CA LEU A 87 -10.18 5.14 -2.01
C LEU A 87 -9.64 3.73 -1.78
N ASN A 88 -10.48 2.80 -1.31
CA ASN A 88 -10.07 1.41 -1.12
C ASN A 88 -9.77 0.69 -2.44
N ARG A 89 -10.48 0.99 -3.52
CA ARG A 89 -10.18 0.49 -4.87
C ARG A 89 -8.81 0.99 -5.35
N GLN A 90 -8.52 2.27 -5.16
CA GLN A 90 -7.23 2.87 -5.47
C GLN A 90 -6.11 2.23 -4.65
N ILE A 91 -6.24 2.15 -3.31
CA ILE A 91 -5.27 1.50 -2.43
C ILE A 91 -5.01 0.05 -2.85
N THR A 92 -6.05 -0.66 -3.28
CA THR A 92 -5.90 -2.05 -3.76
C THR A 92 -5.09 -2.11 -5.04
N ALA A 93 -5.33 -1.20 -6.00
CA ALA A 93 -4.59 -1.10 -7.24
C ALA A 93 -3.11 -0.75 -6.99
N ASP A 94 -2.85 0.21 -6.10
CA ASP A 94 -1.51 0.66 -5.72
C ASP A 94 -0.72 -0.47 -5.03
N ASN A 95 -1.34 -1.17 -4.07
CA ASN A 95 -0.72 -2.33 -3.42
C ASN A 95 -0.42 -3.47 -4.42
N LYS A 96 -1.29 -3.67 -5.42
CA LYS A 96 -1.06 -4.65 -6.50
C LYS A 96 0.14 -4.25 -7.36
N LEU A 97 0.23 -2.97 -7.76
CA LEU A 97 1.36 -2.42 -8.51
C LEU A 97 2.68 -2.61 -7.74
N LEU A 98 2.71 -2.21 -6.48
CA LEU A 98 3.89 -2.34 -5.61
C LEU A 98 4.32 -3.81 -5.46
N LYS A 99 3.37 -4.72 -5.26
CA LYS A 99 3.65 -6.16 -5.17
C LYS A 99 4.20 -6.72 -6.49
N GLU A 100 3.65 -6.30 -7.62
CA GLU A 100 4.12 -6.70 -8.95
C GLU A 100 5.56 -6.26 -9.20
N ILE A 101 5.87 -4.97 -8.96
CA ILE A 101 7.22 -4.43 -9.13
C ILE A 101 8.21 -5.18 -8.26
N LYS A 102 7.90 -5.39 -6.96
CA LYS A 102 8.75 -6.15 -6.05
C LYS A 102 9.05 -7.57 -6.57
N ALA A 103 8.03 -8.28 -7.02
CA ALA A 103 8.20 -9.64 -7.52
C ALA A 103 9.06 -9.69 -8.79
N ARG A 104 8.94 -8.69 -9.67
CA ARG A 104 9.77 -8.58 -10.88
C ARG A 104 11.22 -8.29 -10.53
N ILE A 105 11.49 -7.30 -9.67
CA ILE A 105 12.85 -6.97 -9.21
C ILE A 105 13.51 -8.18 -8.56
N ALA A 106 12.81 -8.89 -7.66
CA ALA A 106 13.37 -10.07 -7.00
C ALA A 106 13.76 -11.20 -7.98
N ARG A 107 12.99 -11.37 -9.08
CA ARG A 107 13.34 -12.33 -10.13
C ARG A 107 14.55 -11.89 -10.94
N LEU A 108 14.65 -10.58 -11.25
CA LEU A 108 15.78 -10.03 -11.99
C LEU A 108 17.04 -10.07 -11.15
N HIS A 109 16.98 -9.66 -9.90
CA HIS A 109 18.10 -9.70 -8.98
C HIS A 109 18.69 -11.11 -8.86
N ARG A 110 17.86 -12.14 -8.70
CA ARG A 110 18.30 -13.53 -8.67
C ARG A 110 18.99 -13.92 -9.97
N TRP A 111 18.35 -13.65 -11.10
CA TRP A 111 18.93 -13.97 -12.40
C TRP A 111 20.24 -13.25 -12.67
N THR A 112 20.34 -11.93 -12.44
CA THR A 112 21.56 -11.15 -12.67
C THR A 112 22.70 -11.59 -11.74
N LYS A 113 22.38 -11.96 -10.50
CA LYS A 113 23.33 -12.51 -9.56
C LYS A 113 23.90 -13.86 -10.04
N ASP A 114 23.03 -14.76 -10.47
CA ASP A 114 23.42 -16.08 -10.98
C ASP A 114 24.25 -15.93 -12.26
N GLU A 115 23.88 -15.00 -13.14
CA GLU A 115 24.59 -14.74 -14.40
C GLU A 115 25.95 -14.10 -14.17
N ALA A 116 26.04 -13.12 -13.26
CA ALA A 116 27.31 -12.46 -12.91
C ALA A 116 28.31 -13.41 -12.22
N ALA A 117 27.82 -14.46 -11.56
CA ALA A 117 28.66 -15.48 -10.93
C ALA A 117 29.27 -16.49 -11.92
N LYS A 118 28.79 -16.55 -13.18
CA LYS A 118 29.34 -17.43 -14.23
C LYS A 118 30.75 -16.95 -14.64
N PRO A 119 31.66 -17.84 -15.08
CA PRO A 119 32.96 -17.45 -15.64
C PRO A 119 32.77 -16.50 -16.83
N GLN A 120 33.60 -15.48 -16.95
CA GLN A 120 33.50 -14.47 -18.00
C GLN A 120 33.49 -15.08 -19.43
N SER A 121 34.19 -16.19 -19.64
CA SER A 121 34.23 -16.93 -20.92
C SER A 121 32.90 -17.55 -21.33
N SER A 122 31.97 -17.75 -20.38
CA SER A 122 30.65 -18.38 -20.61
C SER A 122 29.49 -17.37 -20.57
N GLN A 123 29.77 -16.10 -20.22
CA GLN A 123 28.74 -15.06 -20.16
C GLN A 123 28.43 -14.52 -21.53
N PRO A 124 27.14 -14.46 -21.97
CA PRO A 124 26.77 -13.76 -23.18
C PRO A 124 27.04 -12.26 -23.01
N THR A 125 27.64 -11.64 -24.01
CA THR A 125 27.80 -10.18 -23.99
C THR A 125 26.44 -9.50 -24.09
N LEU A 126 26.28 -8.29 -23.52
CA LEU A 126 25.04 -7.53 -23.66
C LEU A 126 24.68 -7.25 -25.11
N LEU A 127 25.70 -7.11 -25.99
CA LEU A 127 25.50 -6.97 -27.43
C LEU A 127 24.83 -8.23 -28.03
N GLN A 128 25.35 -9.44 -27.70
CA GLN A 128 24.75 -10.71 -28.13
C GLN A 128 23.32 -10.88 -27.62
N LEU A 129 23.06 -10.49 -26.38
CA LEU A 129 21.72 -10.51 -25.82
C LEU A 129 20.78 -9.57 -26.58
N TRP A 130 21.26 -8.40 -26.94
CA TRP A 130 20.49 -7.44 -27.73
C TRP A 130 20.21 -7.93 -29.15
N GLU A 131 21.20 -8.48 -29.82
CA GLU A 131 21.06 -9.08 -31.19
C GLU A 131 20.06 -10.26 -31.15
N THR A 132 20.17 -11.13 -30.15
CA THR A 132 19.24 -12.26 -29.96
C THR A 132 17.81 -11.75 -29.72
N GLN A 133 17.67 -10.70 -28.92
CA GLN A 133 16.37 -10.09 -28.70
C GLN A 133 15.79 -9.49 -30.00
N GLN A 134 16.63 -8.92 -30.87
CA GLN A 134 16.19 -8.45 -32.16
C GLN A 134 15.72 -9.59 -33.05
N ALA A 135 16.48 -10.71 -33.09
CA ALA A 135 16.15 -11.90 -33.88
C ALA A 135 14.83 -12.61 -33.41
N MET A 136 14.46 -12.43 -32.14
CA MET A 136 13.18 -12.95 -31.62
C MET A 136 11.94 -12.20 -32.14
N ARG A 137 12.13 -11.13 -32.92
CA ARG A 137 11.03 -10.26 -33.32
C ARG A 137 10.32 -10.77 -34.52
N ASP A 138 9.02 -10.94 -34.41
CA ASP A 138 8.15 -11.05 -35.57
C ASP A 138 8.11 -9.72 -36.33
N LYS A 139 7.97 -9.80 -37.64
CA LYS A 139 7.78 -8.59 -38.46
C LYS A 139 6.52 -7.87 -37.97
N PRO A 140 6.57 -6.54 -37.79
CA PRO A 140 5.41 -5.78 -37.33
C PRO A 140 4.28 -5.90 -38.35
N THR A 141 3.08 -6.30 -37.87
CA THR A 141 1.89 -6.47 -38.69
C THR A 141 1.15 -5.14 -38.92
N SER A 142 1.44 -4.11 -38.11
CA SER A 142 0.81 -2.80 -38.20
C SER A 142 1.80 -1.67 -37.87
N ARG A 143 1.49 -0.44 -38.35
CA ARG A 143 2.24 0.77 -38.02
C ARG A 143 2.29 1.04 -36.51
N TYR A 144 1.20 0.78 -35.81
CA TYR A 144 1.13 0.93 -34.35
C TYR A 144 2.08 -0.04 -33.63
N GLU A 145 2.13 -1.28 -34.09
CA GLU A 145 3.04 -2.29 -33.56
C GLU A 145 4.51 -1.95 -33.83
N ALA A 146 4.80 -1.44 -34.99
CA ALA A 146 6.15 -0.95 -35.35
C ALA A 146 6.60 0.18 -34.40
N LEU A 147 5.76 1.18 -34.18
CA LEU A 147 6.02 2.28 -33.24
C LEU A 147 6.20 1.81 -31.81
N ARG A 148 5.39 0.85 -31.36
CA ARG A 148 5.54 0.25 -30.04
C ARG A 148 6.88 -0.46 -29.90
N LYS A 149 7.25 -1.28 -30.89
CA LYS A 149 8.54 -2.00 -30.93
C LYS A 149 9.72 -1.01 -30.93
N LEU A 150 9.64 0.08 -31.68
CA LEU A 150 10.66 1.12 -31.68
C LEU A 150 10.84 1.80 -30.31
N ARG A 151 9.73 2.15 -29.63
CA ARG A 151 9.78 2.72 -28.28
C ARG A 151 10.41 1.76 -27.29
N GLU A 152 10.10 0.48 -27.40
CA GLU A 152 10.68 -0.55 -26.56
C GLU A 152 12.20 -0.73 -26.79
N GLN A 153 12.68 -0.54 -28.02
CA GLN A 153 14.11 -0.53 -28.33
C GLN A 153 14.81 0.69 -27.74
N ALA A 154 14.21 1.86 -27.95
CA ALA A 154 14.74 3.10 -27.38
C ALA A 154 14.85 3.02 -25.84
N ALA A 155 13.85 2.45 -25.17
CA ALA A 155 13.88 2.27 -23.72
C ALA A 155 15.05 1.38 -23.27
N LEU A 156 15.33 0.27 -23.97
CA LEU A 156 16.46 -0.59 -23.65
C LEU A 156 17.80 0.09 -23.93
N TYR A 157 17.93 0.71 -25.11
CA TYR A 157 19.13 1.45 -25.47
C TYR A 157 19.43 2.57 -24.47
N ASN A 158 18.40 3.34 -24.11
CA ASN A 158 18.52 4.41 -23.14
C ASN A 158 18.91 3.88 -21.75
N LEU A 159 18.35 2.73 -21.33
CA LEU A 159 18.73 2.10 -20.06
C LEU A 159 20.22 1.75 -20.04
N LEU A 160 20.72 1.09 -21.10
CA LEU A 160 22.12 0.66 -21.18
C LEU A 160 23.06 1.84 -21.35
N ALA A 161 22.77 2.75 -22.30
CA ALA A 161 23.62 3.90 -22.63
C ALA A 161 23.65 4.95 -21.51
N ALA A 162 22.49 5.32 -20.96
CA ALA A 162 22.41 6.32 -19.90
C ALA A 162 23.06 5.87 -18.58
N ASN A 163 23.13 4.56 -18.32
CA ASN A 163 23.77 4.01 -17.13
C ASN A 163 25.19 3.44 -17.40
N GLY A 164 25.71 3.56 -18.64
CA GLY A 164 27.03 3.04 -19.02
C GLY A 164 27.19 1.52 -18.83
N ILE A 165 26.09 0.77 -18.98
CA ILE A 165 26.06 -0.67 -18.70
C ILE A 165 26.60 -1.44 -19.92
N THR A 166 27.76 -2.05 -19.76
CA THR A 166 28.42 -2.88 -20.80
C THR A 166 28.56 -4.33 -20.38
N THR A 167 28.55 -4.63 -19.10
CA THR A 167 28.76 -5.98 -18.53
C THR A 167 27.58 -6.48 -17.73
N MET A 168 27.48 -7.80 -17.55
CA MET A 168 26.46 -8.43 -16.70
C MET A 168 26.59 -8.01 -15.24
N GLN A 169 27.80 -7.77 -14.77
CA GLN A 169 28.02 -7.30 -13.39
C GLN A 169 27.45 -5.90 -13.19
N GLN A 170 27.69 -4.97 -14.12
CA GLN A 170 27.11 -3.63 -14.07
C GLN A 170 25.56 -3.68 -14.15
N LEU A 171 25.01 -4.63 -14.92
CA LEU A 171 23.58 -4.86 -14.94
C LEU A 171 23.03 -5.34 -13.60
N HIS A 172 23.79 -6.22 -12.91
CA HIS A 172 23.44 -6.68 -11.57
C HIS A 172 23.44 -5.52 -10.57
N GLU A 173 24.49 -4.70 -10.56
CA GLU A 173 24.61 -3.50 -9.72
C GLU A 173 23.45 -2.51 -9.97
N LYS A 174 23.05 -2.34 -11.23
CA LYS A 174 21.87 -1.51 -11.58
C LYS A 174 20.58 -2.12 -11.01
N VAL A 175 20.39 -3.42 -11.11
CA VAL A 175 19.20 -4.10 -10.54
C VAL A 175 19.19 -3.99 -9.01
N ASP A 176 20.35 -4.05 -8.36
CA ASP A 176 20.46 -3.83 -6.92
C ASP A 176 20.11 -2.40 -6.54
N ALA A 177 20.60 -1.42 -7.28
CA ALA A 177 20.23 -0.02 -7.10
C ALA A 177 18.72 0.20 -7.28
N MET A 178 18.12 -0.41 -8.30
CA MET A 178 16.67 -0.38 -8.51
C MET A 178 15.91 -1.02 -7.34
N ASN A 179 16.43 -2.12 -6.79
CA ASN A 179 15.83 -2.76 -5.62
C ASN A 179 15.87 -1.86 -4.39
N ALA A 180 17.01 -1.22 -4.12
CA ALA A 180 17.16 -0.26 -3.02
C ALA A 180 16.23 0.96 -3.20
N GLN A 181 16.18 1.53 -4.40
CA GLN A 181 15.29 2.64 -4.74
C GLN A 181 13.82 2.26 -4.59
N TYR A 182 13.43 1.05 -5.01
CA TYR A 182 12.07 0.54 -4.82
C TYR A 182 11.67 0.53 -3.35
N TYR A 183 12.52 -0.01 -2.45
CA TYR A 183 12.20 -0.06 -1.04
C TYR A 183 12.12 1.33 -0.40
N LYS A 184 12.98 2.26 -0.82
CA LYS A 184 12.96 3.66 -0.38
C LYS A 184 11.64 4.32 -0.78
N LEU A 185 11.31 4.36 -2.07
CA LEU A 185 10.08 4.97 -2.60
C LEU A 185 8.82 4.35 -1.98
N ARG A 186 8.82 3.03 -1.84
CA ARG A 186 7.70 2.34 -1.19
C ARG A 186 7.52 2.76 0.27
N GLY A 187 8.61 2.88 1.02
CA GLY A 187 8.58 3.36 2.40
C GLY A 187 8.01 4.77 2.51
N GLU A 188 8.46 5.67 1.64
CA GLU A 188 8.01 7.04 1.56
C GLU A 188 6.52 7.15 1.20
N ILE A 189 6.06 6.41 0.18
CA ILE A 189 4.64 6.35 -0.22
C ILE A 189 3.77 5.89 0.96
N VAL A 190 4.14 4.78 1.62
CA VAL A 190 3.37 4.26 2.75
C VAL A 190 3.35 5.23 3.93
N SER A 191 4.46 5.93 4.18
CA SER A 191 4.56 6.96 5.21
C SER A 191 3.66 8.15 4.90
N ALA A 192 3.71 8.67 3.67
CA ALA A 192 2.87 9.77 3.21
C ALA A 192 1.38 9.42 3.30
N GLU A 193 0.97 8.21 2.87
CA GLU A 193 -0.42 7.75 2.94
C GLU A 193 -0.94 7.70 4.39
N ARG A 194 -0.13 7.21 5.32
CA ARG A 194 -0.51 7.19 6.74
C ARG A 194 -0.69 8.59 7.30
N ARG A 195 0.23 9.50 6.96
CA ARG A 195 0.16 10.88 7.43
C ARG A 195 -1.05 11.60 6.84
N ILE A 196 -1.33 11.43 5.54
CA ILE A 196 -2.53 11.97 4.87
C ILE A 196 -3.79 11.47 5.57
N ALA A 197 -3.92 10.17 5.82
CA ALA A 197 -5.08 9.60 6.49
C ALA A 197 -5.31 10.20 7.89
N THR A 198 -4.24 10.40 8.67
CA THR A 198 -4.33 11.05 9.98
C THR A 198 -4.79 12.51 9.88
N LEU A 199 -4.26 13.26 8.91
CA LEU A 199 -4.62 14.66 8.70
C LEU A 199 -6.05 14.81 8.17
N GLU A 200 -6.50 13.92 7.28
CA GLU A 200 -7.89 13.89 6.78
C GLU A 200 -8.88 13.58 7.91
N GLU A 201 -8.55 12.66 8.82
CA GLU A 201 -9.37 12.39 10.01
C GLU A 201 -9.50 13.64 10.90
N ARG A 202 -8.38 14.35 11.15
CA ARG A 202 -8.38 15.61 11.90
C ARG A 202 -9.23 16.68 11.23
N LEU A 203 -9.14 16.81 9.92
CA LEU A 203 -9.94 17.76 9.13
C LEU A 203 -11.43 17.40 9.16
N ASP A 204 -11.80 16.13 9.03
CA ASP A 204 -13.18 15.65 9.12
C ASP A 204 -13.80 15.96 10.51
N MET A 205 -13.03 15.75 11.58
CA MET A 205 -13.48 16.11 12.92
C MET A 205 -13.61 17.62 13.12
N PHE A 206 -12.70 18.41 12.57
CA PHE A 206 -12.80 19.86 12.60
C PHE A 206 -14.00 20.38 11.78
N GLU A 207 -14.30 19.81 10.62
CA GLU A 207 -15.47 20.13 9.83
C GLU A 207 -16.77 19.81 10.57
N LYS A 208 -16.85 18.66 11.26
CA LYS A 208 -17.99 18.30 12.11
C LYS A 208 -18.19 19.30 13.25
N TYR A 209 -17.09 19.74 13.87
CA TYR A 209 -17.11 20.79 14.88
C TYR A 209 -17.69 22.10 14.33
N GLU A 210 -17.17 22.60 13.22
CA GLU A 210 -17.62 23.87 12.63
C GLU A 210 -19.08 23.81 12.16
N LYS A 211 -19.50 22.75 11.49
CA LYS A 211 -20.87 22.57 11.01
C LYS A 211 -21.91 22.58 12.15
N ASN A 212 -21.58 21.92 13.26
CA ASN A 212 -22.55 21.74 14.35
C ASN A 212 -22.41 22.78 15.47
N LYS A 213 -21.44 23.69 15.39
CA LYS A 213 -21.20 24.75 16.36
C LYS A 213 -22.40 25.69 16.52
N ALA A 214 -23.12 25.97 15.43
CA ALA A 214 -24.32 26.82 15.45
C ALA A 214 -25.46 26.18 16.27
N VAL A 215 -25.68 24.88 16.09
CA VAL A 215 -26.70 24.10 16.83
C VAL A 215 -26.34 24.08 18.32
N GLN A 216 -25.08 23.87 18.66
CA GLN A 216 -24.61 23.89 20.05
C GLN A 216 -24.81 25.29 20.71
N ARG A 217 -24.54 26.38 19.98
CA ARG A 217 -24.78 27.75 20.46
C ARG A 217 -26.27 28.01 20.72
N GLN A 218 -27.16 27.46 19.88
CA GLN A 218 -28.61 27.52 20.08
C GLN A 218 -29.01 26.73 21.33
N TYR A 219 -28.52 25.50 21.48
CA TYR A 219 -28.80 24.63 22.62
C TYR A 219 -28.50 25.30 23.96
N VAL A 220 -27.35 26.00 24.09
CA VAL A 220 -26.96 26.71 25.31
C VAL A 220 -27.95 27.83 25.66
N LYS A 221 -28.61 28.46 24.65
CA LYS A 221 -29.59 29.53 24.83
C LYS A 221 -31.01 29.03 25.14
N VAL A 222 -31.29 27.74 24.92
CA VAL A 222 -32.61 27.14 25.15
C VAL A 222 -32.94 27.10 26.65
N LYS A 223 -34.17 27.52 27.02
CA LYS A 223 -34.65 27.43 28.42
C LYS A 223 -34.66 25.97 28.88
N PRO A 224 -34.36 25.69 30.16
CA PRO A 224 -34.28 24.34 30.71
C PRO A 224 -35.47 23.44 30.37
N ALA A 225 -36.70 23.97 30.45
CA ALA A 225 -37.92 23.23 30.17
C ALA A 225 -38.10 22.75 28.70
N LYS A 226 -37.34 23.34 27.74
CA LYS A 226 -37.38 22.97 26.31
C LYS A 226 -36.12 22.24 25.84
N ARG A 227 -35.12 22.03 26.72
CA ARG A 227 -33.84 21.41 26.33
C ARG A 227 -34.00 19.99 25.86
N GLU A 228 -34.82 19.19 26.52
CA GLU A 228 -35.03 17.80 26.16
C GLU A 228 -35.65 17.65 24.78
N GLN A 229 -36.65 18.50 24.46
CA GLN A 229 -37.28 18.53 23.13
C GLN A 229 -36.27 18.96 22.04
N PHE A 230 -35.42 19.93 22.35
CA PHE A 230 -34.36 20.38 21.45
C PHE A 230 -33.30 19.29 21.24
N GLU A 231 -32.89 18.58 22.31
CA GLU A 231 -31.98 17.45 22.21
C GLU A 231 -32.54 16.30 21.37
N GLN A 232 -33.81 16.00 21.45
CA GLN A 232 -34.47 14.99 20.62
C GLN A 232 -34.45 15.41 19.15
N SER A 233 -34.71 16.68 18.86
CA SER A 233 -34.78 17.21 17.49
C SER A 233 -33.41 17.29 16.80
N TYR A 234 -32.33 17.63 17.56
CA TYR A 234 -30.97 17.85 17.07
C TYR A 234 -29.95 16.87 17.67
N ARG A 235 -30.42 15.65 17.98
CA ARG A 235 -29.61 14.64 18.67
C ARG A 235 -28.36 14.26 17.87
N ALA A 236 -28.46 14.12 16.57
CA ALA A 236 -27.35 13.74 15.70
C ALA A 236 -26.25 14.81 15.69
N GLU A 237 -26.64 16.07 15.49
CA GLU A 237 -25.75 17.21 15.39
C GLU A 237 -25.04 17.47 16.73
N LEU A 238 -25.76 17.40 17.84
CA LEU A 238 -25.18 17.56 19.17
C LEU A 238 -24.22 16.42 19.54
N THR A 239 -24.53 15.19 19.13
CA THR A 239 -23.66 14.05 19.34
C THR A 239 -22.37 14.17 18.53
N LEU A 240 -22.48 14.57 17.24
CA LEU A 240 -21.32 14.80 16.38
C LEU A 240 -20.45 15.96 16.90
N TYR A 241 -21.08 17.04 17.38
CA TYR A 241 -20.34 18.15 17.99
C TYR A 241 -19.58 17.70 19.23
N LYS A 242 -20.22 17.01 20.17
CA LYS A 242 -19.57 16.50 21.40
C LYS A 242 -18.42 15.56 21.09
N ALA A 243 -18.57 14.67 20.10
CA ALA A 243 -17.52 13.78 19.66
C ALA A 243 -16.32 14.55 19.07
N ALA A 244 -16.62 15.55 18.21
CA ALA A 244 -15.58 16.39 17.59
C ALA A 244 -14.82 17.23 18.62
N VAL A 245 -15.51 17.85 19.59
CA VAL A 245 -14.89 18.59 20.69
C VAL A 245 -13.95 17.69 21.48
N ARG A 246 -14.41 16.52 21.91
CA ARG A 246 -13.60 15.56 22.65
C ARG A 246 -12.34 15.13 21.90
N TYR A 247 -12.47 14.89 20.59
CA TYR A 247 -11.33 14.57 19.73
C TYR A 247 -10.31 15.70 19.66
N LEU A 248 -10.78 16.94 19.45
CA LEU A 248 -9.90 18.12 19.36
C LEU A 248 -9.26 18.48 20.71
N GLU A 249 -9.94 18.23 21.81
CA GLU A 249 -9.38 18.39 23.18
C GLU A 249 -8.28 17.35 23.44
N ASN A 250 -8.49 16.10 23.04
CA ASN A 250 -7.47 15.06 23.15
C ASN A 250 -6.21 15.43 22.36
N LEU A 251 -6.34 15.96 21.12
CA LEU A 251 -5.19 16.44 20.36
C LEU A 251 -4.41 17.54 21.10
N LYS A 252 -5.12 18.48 21.75
CA LYS A 252 -4.47 19.54 22.54
C LYS A 252 -3.74 18.98 23.77
N THR A 253 -4.31 17.98 24.45
CA THR A 253 -3.64 17.32 25.58
C THR A 253 -2.41 16.52 25.15
N GLU A 254 -2.39 16.00 23.91
CA GLU A 254 -1.23 15.38 23.29
C GLU A 254 -0.17 16.40 22.80
N GLY A 255 -0.40 17.70 23.02
CA GLY A 255 0.52 18.79 22.65
C GLY A 255 0.44 19.20 21.17
N GLU A 256 -0.55 18.71 20.43
CA GLU A 256 -0.72 19.03 19.01
C GLU A 256 -1.66 20.22 18.81
N PRO A 257 -1.21 21.31 18.16
CA PRO A 257 -2.04 22.47 17.94
C PRO A 257 -3.11 22.21 16.88
N VAL A 258 -4.33 22.70 17.11
CA VAL A 258 -5.42 22.63 16.13
C VAL A 258 -5.21 23.69 15.05
N THR A 259 -4.63 23.31 13.93
CA THR A 259 -4.28 24.22 12.82
C THR A 259 -4.82 23.72 11.48
N PRO A 260 -6.14 23.83 11.19
CA PRO A 260 -6.75 23.24 10.00
C PRO A 260 -6.16 23.73 8.67
N LYS A 261 -5.73 25.00 8.61
CA LYS A 261 -5.09 25.56 7.41
C LYS A 261 -3.74 24.86 7.12
N LYS A 262 -2.92 24.64 8.16
CA LYS A 262 -1.66 23.89 8.01
C LYS A 262 -1.90 22.44 7.62
N TRP A 263 -2.90 21.78 8.21
CA TRP A 263 -3.26 20.41 7.87
C TRP A 263 -3.67 20.26 6.40
N ARG A 264 -4.46 21.19 5.87
CA ARG A 264 -4.84 21.21 4.44
C ARG A 264 -3.63 21.36 3.53
N SER A 265 -2.78 22.34 3.81
CA SER A 265 -1.55 22.57 3.04
C SER A 265 -0.59 21.37 3.11
N GLU A 266 -0.48 20.71 4.27
CA GLU A 266 0.33 19.49 4.43
C GLU A 266 -0.25 18.33 3.62
N VAL A 267 -1.56 18.13 3.61
CA VAL A 267 -2.25 17.11 2.78
C VAL A 267 -1.99 17.34 1.30
N GLU A 268 -2.12 18.58 0.82
CA GLU A 268 -1.86 18.95 -0.58
C GLU A 268 -0.39 18.66 -0.96
N SER A 269 0.56 19.08 -0.12
CA SER A 269 1.98 18.84 -0.32
C SER A 269 2.33 17.35 -0.36
N LEU A 270 1.86 16.57 0.61
CA LEU A 270 2.07 15.13 0.66
C LEU A 270 1.42 14.40 -0.50
N THR A 271 0.25 14.85 -0.95
CA THR A 271 -0.44 14.27 -2.12
C THR A 271 0.35 14.53 -3.40
N ALA A 272 0.88 15.75 -3.58
CA ALA A 272 1.73 16.07 -4.72
C ALA A 272 3.02 15.24 -4.71
N GLN A 273 3.69 15.12 -3.56
CA GLN A 273 4.89 14.30 -3.40
C GLN A 273 4.61 12.82 -3.71
N LYS A 274 3.53 12.27 -3.17
CA LYS A 274 3.09 10.90 -3.45
C LYS A 274 2.88 10.65 -4.94
N ASN A 275 2.24 11.58 -5.65
CA ASN A 275 2.01 11.44 -7.08
C ASN A 275 3.33 11.39 -7.87
N LEU A 276 4.32 12.19 -7.50
CA LEU A 276 5.67 12.13 -8.10
C LEU A 276 6.32 10.76 -7.83
N GLN A 277 6.24 10.25 -6.61
CA GLN A 277 6.79 8.94 -6.26
C GLN A 277 6.12 7.79 -7.03
N TYR A 278 4.82 7.87 -7.31
CA TYR A 278 4.14 6.92 -8.19
C TYR A 278 4.61 7.02 -9.64
N GLN A 279 4.88 8.23 -10.14
CA GLN A 279 5.48 8.40 -11.50
C GLN A 279 6.87 7.74 -11.57
N GLU A 280 7.69 7.91 -10.54
CA GLU A 280 9.00 7.23 -10.46
C GLU A 280 8.84 5.70 -10.41
N MET A 281 7.87 5.18 -9.66
CA MET A 281 7.55 3.75 -9.65
C MET A 281 7.11 3.23 -11.02
N HIS A 282 6.34 4.01 -11.78
CA HIS A 282 5.97 3.66 -13.15
C HIS A 282 7.16 3.68 -14.09
N ALA A 283 8.05 4.67 -13.99
CA ALA A 283 9.29 4.72 -14.77
C ALA A 283 10.17 3.50 -14.49
N MET A 284 10.38 3.18 -13.21
CA MET A 284 11.12 1.98 -12.80
C MET A 284 10.49 0.68 -13.34
N ARG A 285 9.17 0.60 -13.43
CA ARG A 285 8.48 -0.56 -14.04
C ARG A 285 8.83 -0.74 -15.51
N GLU A 286 9.00 0.35 -16.26
CA GLU A 286 9.41 0.27 -17.67
C GLU A 286 10.89 -0.14 -17.80
N GLU A 287 11.78 0.35 -16.94
CA GLU A 287 13.17 -0.12 -16.87
C GLU A 287 13.24 -1.63 -16.58
N ILE A 288 12.46 -2.11 -15.58
CA ILE A 288 12.36 -3.54 -15.26
C ILE A 288 11.93 -4.37 -16.47
N LYS A 289 10.94 -3.90 -17.23
CA LYS A 289 10.50 -4.59 -18.45
C LYS A 289 11.62 -4.69 -19.50
N ALA A 290 12.46 -3.65 -19.62
CA ALA A 290 13.60 -3.67 -20.52
C ALA A 290 14.63 -4.75 -20.10
N VAL A 291 14.95 -4.83 -18.82
CA VAL A 291 15.86 -5.87 -18.30
C VAL A 291 15.25 -7.28 -18.40
N GLU A 292 13.94 -7.45 -18.19
CA GLU A 292 13.26 -8.73 -18.40
C GLU A 292 13.35 -9.24 -19.86
N LYS A 293 13.44 -8.34 -20.82
CA LYS A 293 13.64 -8.73 -22.23
C LYS A 293 15.06 -9.24 -22.48
N LEU A 294 16.08 -8.62 -21.85
CA LEU A 294 17.44 -9.15 -21.89
C LEU A 294 17.52 -10.54 -21.25
N LYS A 295 16.86 -10.73 -20.12
CA LYS A 295 16.77 -12.05 -19.48
C LYS A 295 16.20 -13.12 -20.43
N LYS A 296 15.09 -12.82 -21.12
CA LYS A 296 14.50 -13.76 -22.09
C LYS A 296 15.46 -14.06 -23.25
N ALA A 297 16.25 -13.08 -23.69
CA ALA A 297 17.25 -13.29 -24.72
C ALA A 297 18.37 -14.22 -24.24
N ALA A 298 18.83 -14.06 -22.98
CA ALA A 298 19.84 -14.94 -22.38
C ALA A 298 19.32 -16.39 -22.26
N GLU A 299 18.10 -16.58 -21.75
CA GLU A 299 17.46 -17.90 -21.64
C GLU A 299 17.31 -18.61 -23.00
N ARG A 300 17.12 -17.84 -24.09
CA ARG A 300 17.06 -18.42 -25.45
C ARG A 300 18.43 -18.86 -25.93
N LEU A 301 19.47 -18.03 -25.75
CA LEU A 301 20.84 -18.39 -26.12
C LEU A 301 21.29 -19.68 -25.41
N GLU A 302 20.98 -19.81 -24.11
CA GLU A 302 21.28 -21.03 -23.36
C GLU A 302 20.55 -22.26 -23.92
N LYS A 303 19.26 -22.15 -24.25
CA LYS A 303 18.49 -23.24 -24.87
C LYS A 303 19.05 -23.64 -26.24
N ASP A 304 19.39 -22.65 -27.06
CA ASP A 304 19.97 -22.90 -28.40
C ASP A 304 21.35 -23.57 -28.28
N ALA A 305 22.18 -23.18 -27.30
CA ALA A 305 23.46 -23.79 -27.01
C ALA A 305 23.30 -25.26 -26.56
N GLN A 306 22.38 -25.52 -25.61
CA GLN A 306 22.08 -26.89 -25.14
C GLN A 306 21.52 -27.79 -26.27
N ALA A 307 20.68 -27.22 -27.15
CA ALA A 307 20.13 -27.98 -28.29
C ALA A 307 21.22 -28.34 -29.31
N LYS A 308 22.19 -27.45 -29.55
CA LYS A 308 23.34 -27.74 -30.42
C LYS A 308 24.25 -28.78 -29.81
N GLU A 309 24.51 -28.73 -28.52
CA GLU A 309 25.32 -29.71 -27.81
C GLU A 309 24.68 -31.11 -27.82
N LYS A 310 23.37 -31.20 -27.58
CA LYS A 310 22.63 -32.48 -27.70
C LYS A 310 22.77 -33.08 -29.09
N LYS A 311 22.54 -32.28 -30.15
CA LYS A 311 22.68 -32.74 -31.54
C LYS A 311 24.11 -33.21 -31.86
N ARG A 312 25.13 -32.55 -31.33
CA ARG A 312 26.52 -33.00 -31.50
C ARG A 312 26.77 -34.32 -30.81
N ASN A 313 26.33 -34.48 -29.57
CA ASN A 313 26.47 -35.73 -28.82
C ASN A 313 25.64 -36.92 -29.42
N GLU A 314 24.52 -36.64 -30.11
CA GLU A 314 23.74 -37.63 -30.85
C GLU A 314 24.41 -38.01 -32.17
N SER A 315 25.17 -37.08 -32.81
CA SER A 315 25.90 -37.39 -34.06
C SER A 315 27.25 -38.07 -33.84
N GLU A 316 27.79 -38.02 -32.60
CA GLU A 316 29.04 -38.68 -32.17
C GLU A 316 28.78 -40.13 -31.61
N ARG A 317 27.51 -40.55 -31.47
CA ARG A 317 27.09 -41.91 -31.13
C ARG A 317 26.71 -42.67 -32.36
#